data_2749c0b3ffed179e122319fde7a0459e
#
_entry.id   2749c0b3ffed179e122319fde7a0459e
#
_cell.length_a   1.000
_cell.length_b   1.000
_cell.length_c   1.000
_cell.angle_alpha   90.00
_cell.angle_beta   90.00
_cell.angle_gamma   90.00
#
_symmetry.space_group_name_H-M   'P 1'
#
loop_
_entity.id
_entity.type
_entity.pdbx_description
1 polymer ?
#
loop_
_entity_poly.entity_id
_entity_poly.type
_entity_poly.pdbx_seq_one_letter_code
_entity_poly.pdbx_strand_id
1 'polypeptide(L)'
;IKLALQSYNYGNGYLEWAKARGGYTLANAAEFSDMMAQRMGWSSYGDKQYVPHVLQYYAFGRIPTGIGNQAIVQVAASQEGKGGTTYWSWYGFGGRVEWCACFVSWCADQSGYIQSGVIPKFSLCSDGVKWFESKGRFRDGSYTPVAGDIIFFDWGNNGTIDHVGIVESVSGGTVNTIEGNSGDKVARRSY
;
A
#
# COMPACT_ATOMS: atom_id res chain seq x y z
N ILE A 1 -0.59 7.51 13.23
CA ILE A 1 0.85 7.39 12.91
C ILE A 1 1.43 8.78 12.57
N LYS A 2 0.94 9.50 11.57
CA LYS A 2 1.50 10.80 11.14
C LYS A 2 1.60 11.81 12.28
N LEU A 3 0.55 11.93 13.12
CA LEU A 3 0.54 12.79 14.29
C LEU A 3 1.64 12.41 15.30
N ALA A 4 1.82 11.10 15.56
CA ALA A 4 2.86 10.61 16.45
C ALA A 4 4.27 10.90 15.91
N LEU A 5 4.49 10.70 14.60
CA LEU A 5 5.77 11.01 13.94
C LEU A 5 6.10 12.50 14.05
N GLN A 6 5.15 13.38 13.73
CA GLN A 6 5.41 14.82 13.84
C GLN A 6 5.60 15.28 15.28
N SER A 7 4.88 14.65 16.24
CA SER A 7 5.08 14.91 17.66
C SER A 7 6.45 14.46 18.17
N TYR A 8 7.01 13.40 17.60
CA TYR A 8 8.39 12.99 17.89
C TYR A 8 9.39 14.09 17.45
N ASN A 9 9.16 14.68 16.28
CA ASN A 9 10.01 15.76 15.75
C ASN A 9 9.87 17.07 16.55
N TYR A 10 8.66 17.43 17.00
CA TYR A 10 8.36 18.72 17.63
C TYR A 10 8.18 18.65 19.16
N GLY A 11 8.17 17.45 19.72
CA GLY A 11 7.85 17.25 21.13
C GLY A 11 6.34 17.22 21.43
N ASN A 12 6.01 16.94 22.69
CA ASN A 12 4.62 16.74 23.15
C ASN A 12 3.71 17.97 22.97
N GLY A 13 4.29 19.18 22.92
CA GLY A 13 3.53 20.40 22.68
C GLY A 13 2.77 20.40 21.35
N TYR A 14 3.34 19.80 20.33
CA TYR A 14 2.67 19.65 19.04
C TYR A 14 1.47 18.71 19.09
N LEU A 15 1.54 17.64 19.87
CA LEU A 15 0.47 16.66 19.97
C LEU A 15 -0.87 17.28 20.33
N GLU A 16 -0.91 18.01 21.43
CA GLU A 16 -2.14 18.65 21.93
C GLU A 16 -2.57 19.82 21.04
N TRP A 17 -1.61 20.60 20.56
CA TRP A 17 -1.87 21.72 19.65
C TRP A 17 -2.50 21.24 18.33
N ALA A 18 -2.01 20.15 17.76
CA ALA A 18 -2.51 19.56 16.51
C ALA A 18 -3.85 18.84 16.73
N LYS A 19 -4.04 18.12 17.85
CA LYS A 19 -5.33 17.49 18.17
C LYS A 19 -6.48 18.51 18.19
N ALA A 20 -6.25 19.67 18.77
CA ALA A 20 -7.24 20.76 18.82
C ALA A 20 -7.57 21.34 17.42
N ARG A 21 -6.80 20.98 16.38
CA ARG A 21 -6.95 21.42 14.99
C ARG A 21 -7.26 20.26 14.02
N GLY A 22 -7.84 19.18 14.52
CA GLY A 22 -8.23 18.02 13.70
C GLY A 22 -7.09 17.04 13.37
N GLY A 23 -5.96 17.13 14.06
CA GLY A 23 -4.82 16.21 13.90
C GLY A 23 -3.72 16.75 12.97
N TYR A 24 -2.87 15.87 12.49
CA TYR A 24 -1.75 16.23 11.62
C TYR A 24 -2.19 16.60 10.21
N THR A 25 -1.73 17.74 9.74
CA THR A 25 -1.63 18.10 8.32
C THR A 25 -0.24 18.69 8.03
N LEU A 26 0.20 18.68 6.78
CA LEU A 26 1.47 19.31 6.41
C LEU A 26 1.44 20.82 6.68
N ALA A 27 0.28 21.45 6.47
CA ALA A 27 0.08 22.88 6.72
C ALA A 27 0.22 23.20 8.20
N ASN A 28 -0.43 22.45 9.10
CA ASN A 28 -0.35 22.72 10.53
C ASN A 28 1.02 22.35 11.13
N ALA A 29 1.73 21.40 10.55
CA ALA A 29 3.12 21.13 10.93
C ALA A 29 4.04 22.31 10.60
N ALA A 30 3.86 22.93 9.44
CA ALA A 30 4.61 24.13 9.05
C ALA A 30 4.24 25.33 9.97
N GLU A 31 2.95 25.57 10.21
CA GLU A 31 2.47 26.62 11.10
C GLU A 31 3.04 26.50 12.53
N PHE A 32 3.03 25.31 13.11
CA PHE A 32 3.61 25.06 14.43
C PHE A 32 5.12 25.32 14.45
N SER A 33 5.84 24.87 13.42
CA SER A 33 7.26 25.12 13.28
C SER A 33 7.59 26.62 13.27
N ASP A 34 6.86 27.39 12.45
CA ASP A 34 7.08 28.83 12.32
C ASP A 34 6.76 29.56 13.63
N MET A 35 5.67 29.20 14.27
CA MET A 35 5.28 29.76 15.57
C MET A 35 6.35 29.49 16.64
N MET A 36 6.88 28.28 16.71
CA MET A 36 7.90 27.89 17.67
C MET A 36 9.26 28.52 17.36
N ALA A 37 9.64 28.59 16.10
CA ALA A 37 10.86 29.27 15.66
C ALA A 37 10.85 30.75 16.08
N GLN A 38 9.73 31.43 15.82
CA GLN A 38 9.53 32.83 16.22
C GLN A 38 9.61 32.99 17.76
N ARG A 39 8.92 32.12 18.51
CA ARG A 39 8.92 32.14 19.99
C ARG A 39 10.30 31.94 20.59
N MET A 40 11.13 31.10 19.96
CA MET A 40 12.48 30.75 20.43
C MET A 40 13.57 31.68 19.88
N GLY A 41 13.23 32.55 18.92
CA GLY A 41 14.22 33.37 18.21
C GLY A 41 15.11 32.57 17.28
N TRP A 42 14.64 31.44 16.78
CA TRP A 42 15.41 30.54 15.89
C TRP A 42 15.02 30.75 14.43
N SER A 43 15.92 30.39 13.52
CA SER A 43 15.66 30.45 12.08
C SER A 43 14.69 29.34 11.60
N SER A 44 14.61 28.23 12.36
CA SER A 44 13.70 27.11 12.08
C SER A 44 13.48 26.31 13.36
N TYR A 45 12.37 25.56 13.42
CA TYR A 45 12.06 24.65 14.52
C TYR A 45 11.69 23.27 13.97
N GLY A 46 12.59 22.31 14.15
CA GLY A 46 12.44 20.94 13.65
C GLY A 46 12.27 20.88 12.13
N ASP A 47 11.83 19.71 11.64
CA ASP A 47 11.57 19.47 10.21
C ASP A 47 10.08 19.59 9.90
N LYS A 48 9.68 20.60 9.10
CA LYS A 48 8.31 20.81 8.64
C LYS A 48 7.78 19.66 7.80
N GLN A 49 8.68 18.92 7.14
CA GLN A 49 8.37 17.79 6.29
C GLN A 49 8.79 16.45 6.90
N TYR A 50 8.96 16.39 8.23
CA TYR A 50 9.44 15.19 8.92
C TYR A 50 8.63 13.94 8.57
N VAL A 51 7.30 14.06 8.56
CA VAL A 51 6.42 12.94 8.20
C VAL A 51 6.63 12.47 6.76
N PRO A 52 6.61 13.32 5.72
CA PRO A 52 7.01 12.91 4.37
C PRO A 52 8.43 12.34 4.30
N HIS A 53 9.41 12.96 4.95
CA HIS A 53 10.80 12.51 4.95
C HIS A 53 10.97 11.14 5.61
N VAL A 54 10.29 10.89 6.72
CA VAL A 54 10.30 9.56 7.35
C VAL A 54 9.57 8.56 6.50
N LEU A 55 8.37 8.89 6.02
CA LEU A 55 7.52 7.96 5.29
C LEU A 55 8.06 7.58 3.90
N GLN A 56 8.98 8.37 3.30
CA GLN A 56 9.65 7.98 2.06
C GLN A 56 10.52 6.72 2.21
N TYR A 57 11.02 6.42 3.42
CA TYR A 57 11.82 5.23 3.71
C TYR A 57 10.99 4.06 4.23
N TYR A 58 9.76 4.34 4.67
CA TYR A 58 8.80 3.30 5.02
C TYR A 58 7.96 3.01 3.78
N ALA A 59 8.23 1.90 3.11
CA ALA A 59 7.24 1.30 2.24
C ALA A 59 5.97 1.13 3.10
N PHE A 60 4.94 1.95 2.84
CA PHE A 60 3.69 1.91 3.58
C PHE A 60 3.22 0.45 3.67
N GLY A 61 3.14 -0.06 4.88
CA GLY A 61 2.62 -1.39 5.19
C GLY A 61 3.60 -2.40 5.74
N ARG A 62 4.91 -2.19 5.74
CA ARG A 62 5.79 -2.96 6.59
C ARG A 62 5.98 -2.25 7.93
N ILE A 63 5.07 -2.50 8.86
CA ILE A 63 5.41 -2.38 10.27
C ILE A 63 6.49 -3.44 10.54
N PRO A 64 7.62 -3.11 11.20
CA PRO A 64 8.70 -4.07 11.50
C PRO A 64 8.29 -5.22 12.44
N THR A 65 7.03 -5.48 12.59
CA THR A 65 6.44 -6.51 13.48
C THR A 65 6.25 -7.86 12.80
N GLY A 66 6.67 -8.04 11.53
CA GLY A 66 6.40 -9.26 10.77
C GLY A 66 4.92 -9.45 10.37
N ILE A 67 4.06 -8.51 10.71
CA ILE A 67 2.66 -8.48 10.28
C ILE A 67 2.63 -7.67 8.98
N GLY A 68 2.34 -8.31 7.86
CA GLY A 68 2.33 -7.72 6.52
C GLY A 68 1.40 -6.50 6.38
N ASN A 69 1.26 -6.03 5.17
CA ASN A 69 0.55 -4.81 4.85
C ASN A 69 -0.98 -4.96 4.97
N GLN A 70 -1.55 -4.60 6.10
CA GLN A 70 -2.97 -4.74 6.37
C GLN A 70 -3.86 -3.76 5.58
N ALA A 71 -3.35 -2.62 5.12
CA ALA A 71 -4.20 -1.63 4.45
C ALA A 71 -4.73 -2.12 3.10
N ILE A 72 -3.86 -2.71 2.26
CA ILE A 72 -4.31 -3.26 0.97
C ILE A 72 -5.21 -4.49 1.15
N VAL A 73 -4.97 -5.29 2.20
CA VAL A 73 -5.81 -6.44 2.54
C VAL A 73 -7.22 -5.98 2.92
N GLN A 74 -7.36 -4.97 3.76
CA GLN A 74 -8.65 -4.41 4.15
C GLN A 74 -9.41 -3.84 2.96
N VAL A 75 -8.73 -3.11 2.07
CA VAL A 75 -9.31 -2.61 0.82
C VAL A 75 -9.80 -3.77 -0.03
N ALA A 76 -8.95 -4.77 -0.28
CA ALA A 76 -9.29 -5.93 -1.09
C ALA A 76 -10.48 -6.72 -0.51
N ALA A 77 -10.48 -6.98 0.80
CA ALA A 77 -11.56 -7.69 1.49
C ALA A 77 -12.91 -6.97 1.38
N SER A 78 -12.93 -5.64 1.41
CA SER A 78 -14.14 -4.83 1.22
C SER A 78 -14.76 -4.94 -0.17
N GLN A 79 -14.04 -5.56 -1.11
CA GLN A 79 -14.47 -5.73 -2.50
C GLN A 79 -15.02 -7.13 -2.80
N GLU A 80 -14.99 -8.05 -1.83
CA GLU A 80 -15.42 -9.42 -2.04
C GLU A 80 -16.81 -9.51 -2.71
N GLY A 81 -16.95 -10.39 -3.69
CA GLY A 81 -18.16 -10.62 -4.47
C GLY A 81 -18.42 -9.63 -5.60
N LYS A 82 -17.69 -8.50 -5.67
CA LYS A 82 -17.89 -7.49 -6.73
C LYS A 82 -17.29 -7.94 -8.06
N GLY A 83 -17.94 -7.57 -9.15
CA GLY A 83 -17.48 -7.77 -10.52
C GLY A 83 -16.43 -6.74 -10.97
N GLY A 84 -15.85 -6.96 -12.15
CA GLY A 84 -14.66 -6.26 -12.63
C GLY A 84 -14.84 -4.82 -13.12
N THR A 85 -16.06 -4.36 -13.38
CA THR A 85 -16.31 -3.06 -14.04
C THR A 85 -15.59 -1.90 -13.36
N THR A 86 -15.63 -1.83 -12.04
CA THR A 86 -14.93 -0.79 -11.25
C THR A 86 -13.44 -0.75 -11.54
N TYR A 87 -12.78 -1.90 -11.66
CA TYR A 87 -11.32 -2.00 -11.70
C TYR A 87 -10.76 -1.76 -13.09
N TRP A 88 -11.33 -2.41 -14.11
CA TRP A 88 -10.86 -2.21 -15.48
C TRP A 88 -11.26 -0.84 -16.04
N SER A 89 -12.43 -0.27 -15.68
CA SER A 89 -12.79 1.09 -16.09
C SER A 89 -11.97 2.16 -15.39
N TRP A 90 -11.67 1.99 -14.08
CA TRP A 90 -10.74 2.87 -13.36
C TRP A 90 -9.34 2.85 -13.98
N TYR A 91 -8.90 1.69 -14.45
CA TYR A 91 -7.61 1.59 -15.13
C TYR A 91 -7.55 2.38 -16.43
N GLY A 92 -8.67 2.49 -17.13
CA GLY A 92 -8.84 3.22 -18.38
C GLY A 92 -9.34 2.37 -19.55
N PHE A 93 -9.77 1.13 -19.30
CA PHE A 93 -10.35 0.28 -20.34
C PHE A 93 -11.83 0.62 -20.61
N GLY A 94 -12.20 0.69 -21.89
CA GLY A 94 -13.58 0.99 -22.33
C GLY A 94 -14.51 -0.24 -22.34
N GLY A 95 -14.03 -1.42 -22.02
CA GLY A 95 -14.78 -2.68 -22.01
C GLY A 95 -14.11 -3.72 -21.14
N ARG A 96 -14.79 -4.88 -20.97
CA ARG A 96 -14.27 -5.98 -20.16
C ARG A 96 -12.94 -6.51 -20.73
N VAL A 97 -11.97 -6.64 -19.84
CA VAL A 97 -10.66 -7.27 -20.07
C VAL A 97 -10.42 -8.31 -18.97
N GLU A 98 -9.32 -9.06 -19.05
CA GLU A 98 -8.82 -9.79 -17.88
C GLU A 98 -8.33 -8.77 -16.85
N TRP A 99 -8.91 -8.79 -15.64
CA TRP A 99 -8.80 -7.67 -14.72
C TRP A 99 -8.19 -7.99 -13.34
N CYS A 100 -7.56 -9.14 -13.19
CA CYS A 100 -6.86 -9.50 -11.95
C CYS A 100 -5.79 -8.45 -11.57
N ALA A 101 -4.97 -8.04 -12.53
CA ALA A 101 -3.94 -7.01 -12.34
C ALA A 101 -4.55 -5.60 -12.13
N CYS A 102 -5.65 -5.29 -12.82
CA CYS A 102 -6.38 -4.04 -12.58
C CYS A 102 -6.94 -3.96 -11.15
N PHE A 103 -7.44 -5.07 -10.61
CA PHE A 103 -7.91 -5.16 -9.23
C PHE A 103 -6.79 -4.88 -8.23
N VAL A 104 -5.64 -5.54 -8.37
CA VAL A 104 -4.48 -5.31 -7.50
C VAL A 104 -4.03 -3.85 -7.57
N SER A 105 -3.93 -3.29 -8.77
CA SER A 105 -3.58 -1.87 -8.98
C SER A 105 -4.59 -0.93 -8.34
N TRP A 106 -5.89 -1.22 -8.45
CA TRP A 106 -6.94 -0.42 -7.81
C TRP A 106 -6.81 -0.48 -6.28
N CYS A 107 -6.62 -1.66 -5.72
CA CYS A 107 -6.40 -1.81 -4.27
C CYS A 107 -5.14 -1.06 -3.80
N ALA A 108 -4.07 -1.10 -4.59
CA ALA A 108 -2.84 -0.37 -4.32
C ALA A 108 -3.05 1.16 -4.36
N ASP A 109 -3.84 1.65 -5.31
CA ASP A 109 -4.21 3.08 -5.40
C ASP A 109 -5.01 3.52 -4.17
N GLN A 110 -6.08 2.79 -3.83
CA GLN A 110 -6.93 3.09 -2.66
C GLN A 110 -6.15 3.05 -1.33
N SER A 111 -5.06 2.28 -1.28
CA SER A 111 -4.16 2.17 -0.13
C SER A 111 -3.02 3.21 -0.14
N GLY A 112 -2.92 4.05 -1.19
CA GLY A 112 -1.86 5.04 -1.35
C GLY A 112 -0.51 4.45 -1.80
N TYR A 113 -0.48 3.19 -2.26
CA TYR A 113 0.77 2.49 -2.58
C TYR A 113 1.30 2.77 -3.98
N ILE A 114 0.44 3.19 -4.90
CA ILE A 114 0.89 3.71 -6.20
C ILE A 114 1.60 5.05 -5.99
N GLN A 115 0.99 5.97 -5.25
CA GLN A 115 1.52 7.32 -4.99
C GLN A 115 2.85 7.28 -4.21
N SER A 116 3.00 6.31 -3.33
CA SER A 116 4.24 6.11 -2.56
C SER A 116 5.29 5.24 -3.26
N GLY A 117 5.02 4.75 -4.47
CA GLY A 117 5.95 3.90 -5.23
C GLY A 117 6.21 2.53 -4.61
N VAL A 118 5.27 2.03 -3.80
CA VAL A 118 5.37 0.69 -3.16
C VAL A 118 4.89 -0.40 -4.11
N ILE A 119 3.80 -0.15 -4.82
CA ILE A 119 3.22 -1.06 -5.82
C ILE A 119 2.99 -0.24 -7.09
N PRO A 120 3.34 -0.74 -8.29
CA PRO A 120 3.11 -0.02 -9.54
C PRO A 120 1.63 -0.06 -9.95
N LYS A 121 1.22 0.84 -10.84
CA LYS A 121 -0.03 0.67 -11.59
C LYS A 121 0.26 -0.24 -12.79
N PHE A 122 -0.34 -1.41 -12.85
CA PHE A 122 -0.16 -2.39 -13.93
C PHE A 122 -1.47 -3.10 -14.28
N SER A 123 -1.62 -3.50 -15.53
CA SER A 123 -2.77 -4.26 -16.05
C SER A 123 -2.38 -5.63 -16.63
N LEU A 124 -1.07 -5.86 -16.82
CA LEU A 124 -0.51 -7.15 -17.21
C LEU A 124 0.32 -7.72 -16.06
N CYS A 125 0.11 -8.98 -15.73
CA CYS A 125 0.83 -9.64 -14.65
C CYS A 125 2.35 -9.61 -14.89
N SER A 126 2.78 -9.81 -16.14
CA SER A 126 4.20 -9.76 -16.53
C SER A 126 4.85 -8.39 -16.28
N ASP A 127 4.12 -7.30 -16.43
CA ASP A 127 4.64 -5.95 -16.15
C ASP A 127 4.81 -5.73 -14.65
N GLY A 128 3.87 -6.26 -13.85
CA GLY A 128 3.99 -6.29 -12.40
C GLY A 128 5.27 -7.02 -11.96
N VAL A 129 5.49 -8.24 -12.44
CA VAL A 129 6.70 -9.03 -12.13
C VAL A 129 7.97 -8.27 -12.48
N LYS A 130 8.11 -7.79 -13.73
CA LYS A 130 9.28 -7.02 -14.18
C LYS A 130 9.55 -5.81 -13.29
N TRP A 131 8.50 -5.12 -12.85
CA TRP A 131 8.66 -3.98 -11.96
C TRP A 131 9.20 -4.40 -10.59
N PHE A 132 8.63 -5.46 -9.95
CA PHE A 132 9.13 -5.95 -8.67
C PHE A 132 10.55 -6.48 -8.77
N GLU A 133 10.92 -7.16 -9.87
CA GLU A 133 12.29 -7.58 -10.17
C GLU A 133 13.24 -6.37 -10.25
N SER A 134 12.86 -5.34 -11.01
CA SER A 134 13.66 -4.13 -11.16
C SER A 134 13.92 -3.38 -9.86
N LYS A 135 13.08 -3.62 -8.83
CA LYS A 135 13.23 -3.07 -7.48
C LYS A 135 13.89 -4.02 -6.48
N GLY A 136 14.31 -5.21 -6.92
CA GLY A 136 14.86 -6.25 -6.05
C GLY A 136 13.85 -6.77 -5.02
N ARG A 137 12.56 -6.65 -5.32
CA ARG A 137 11.45 -7.02 -4.41
C ARG A 137 10.73 -8.29 -4.81
N PHE A 138 11.04 -8.85 -5.97
CA PHE A 138 10.50 -10.14 -6.38
C PHE A 138 11.15 -11.26 -5.56
N ARG A 139 10.36 -12.26 -5.19
CA ARG A 139 10.79 -13.47 -4.48
C ARG A 139 10.26 -14.67 -5.22
N ASP A 140 11.03 -15.75 -5.22
CA ASP A 140 10.64 -17.04 -5.81
C ASP A 140 9.78 -17.86 -4.83
N GLY A 141 9.40 -19.07 -5.26
CA GLY A 141 8.55 -19.98 -4.50
C GLY A 141 9.14 -20.49 -3.18
N SER A 142 10.40 -20.19 -2.86
CA SER A 142 11.01 -20.52 -1.56
C SER A 142 10.65 -19.53 -0.46
N TYR A 143 10.13 -18.35 -0.84
CA TYR A 143 9.71 -17.32 0.10
C TYR A 143 8.37 -17.66 0.73
N THR A 144 8.27 -17.54 2.05
CA THR A 144 6.99 -17.61 2.75
C THR A 144 6.34 -16.23 2.74
N PRO A 145 5.21 -16.05 2.03
CA PRO A 145 4.58 -14.75 1.90
C PRO A 145 3.94 -14.31 3.21
N VAL A 146 3.70 -13.00 3.33
CA VAL A 146 2.99 -12.40 4.46
C VAL A 146 1.78 -11.60 3.96
N ALA A 147 0.84 -11.29 4.86
CA ALA A 147 -0.35 -10.52 4.51
C ALA A 147 0.01 -9.18 3.84
N GLY A 148 -0.60 -8.91 2.69
CA GLY A 148 -0.36 -7.73 1.86
C GLY A 148 0.73 -7.89 0.81
N ASP A 149 1.41 -9.02 0.74
CA ASP A 149 2.26 -9.34 -0.40
C ASP A 149 1.42 -9.54 -1.67
N ILE A 150 2.00 -9.22 -2.82
CA ILE A 150 1.41 -9.49 -4.12
C ILE A 150 1.94 -10.83 -4.61
N ILE A 151 1.04 -11.77 -4.83
CA ILE A 151 1.37 -13.12 -5.29
C ILE A 151 1.04 -13.26 -6.78
N PHE A 152 1.99 -13.82 -7.54
CA PHE A 152 1.84 -14.09 -8.96
C PHE A 152 1.81 -15.61 -9.18
N PHE A 153 0.97 -16.06 -10.11
CA PHE A 153 0.75 -17.46 -10.39
C PHE A 153 1.11 -17.79 -11.83
N ASP A 154 1.86 -18.86 -12.01
CA ASP A 154 2.10 -19.56 -13.28
C ASP A 154 1.39 -20.91 -13.19
N TRP A 155 0.11 -20.95 -13.55
CA TRP A 155 -0.70 -22.17 -13.50
C TRP A 155 -0.23 -23.24 -14.48
N GLY A 156 0.32 -22.79 -15.59
CA GLY A 156 0.82 -23.66 -16.66
C GLY A 156 2.21 -24.22 -16.40
N ASN A 157 2.92 -23.71 -15.40
CA ASN A 157 4.33 -24.00 -15.11
C ASN A 157 5.20 -23.89 -16.39
N ASN A 158 4.95 -22.84 -17.16
CA ASN A 158 5.58 -22.61 -18.47
C ASN A 158 6.40 -21.30 -18.51
N GLY A 159 6.59 -20.65 -17.36
CA GLY A 159 7.28 -19.36 -17.22
C GLY A 159 6.41 -18.15 -17.59
N THR A 160 5.12 -18.36 -17.89
CA THR A 160 4.17 -17.28 -18.17
C THR A 160 3.29 -17.07 -16.95
N ILE A 161 3.23 -15.84 -16.47
CA ILE A 161 2.38 -15.49 -15.32
C ILE A 161 0.95 -15.28 -15.79
N ASP A 162 0.05 -16.12 -15.29
CA ASP A 162 -1.35 -16.18 -15.71
C ASP A 162 -2.25 -15.33 -14.81
N HIS A 163 -1.86 -15.14 -13.55
CA HIS A 163 -2.74 -14.53 -12.55
C HIS A 163 -1.97 -13.78 -11.46
N VAL A 164 -2.70 -12.94 -10.72
CA VAL A 164 -2.15 -12.17 -9.59
C VAL A 164 -3.21 -11.96 -8.52
N GLY A 165 -2.79 -12.02 -7.26
CA GLY A 165 -3.65 -11.78 -6.11
C GLY A 165 -2.93 -11.02 -4.99
N ILE A 166 -3.65 -10.78 -3.91
CA ILE A 166 -3.17 -10.16 -2.68
C ILE A 166 -3.23 -11.20 -1.57
N VAL A 167 -2.11 -11.45 -0.89
CA VAL A 167 -2.08 -12.38 0.24
C VAL A 167 -2.85 -11.78 1.40
N GLU A 168 -3.88 -12.49 1.86
CA GLU A 168 -4.68 -12.12 3.03
C GLU A 168 -4.03 -12.63 4.32
N SER A 169 -3.62 -13.89 4.31
CA SER A 169 -2.98 -14.54 5.47
C SER A 169 -2.23 -15.80 5.08
N VAL A 170 -1.32 -16.23 5.93
CA VAL A 170 -0.67 -17.55 5.82
C VAL A 170 -0.81 -18.26 7.15
N SER A 171 -1.28 -19.50 7.13
CA SER A 171 -1.46 -20.34 8.33
C SER A 171 -1.30 -21.81 7.98
N GLY A 172 -0.48 -22.52 8.75
CA GLY A 172 -0.29 -23.97 8.59
C GLY A 172 0.20 -24.40 7.19
N GLY A 173 0.96 -23.55 6.51
CA GLY A 173 1.42 -23.78 5.13
C GLY A 173 0.41 -23.40 4.05
N THR A 174 -0.81 -23.01 4.42
CA THR A 174 -1.84 -22.54 3.48
C THR A 174 -1.74 -21.05 3.29
N VAL A 175 -1.67 -20.61 2.03
CA VAL A 175 -1.71 -19.20 1.64
C VAL A 175 -3.13 -18.83 1.25
N ASN A 176 -3.74 -17.92 1.98
CA ASN A 176 -5.06 -17.38 1.66
C ASN A 176 -4.89 -16.06 0.91
N THR A 177 -5.63 -15.89 -0.17
CA THR A 177 -5.56 -14.74 -1.06
C THR A 177 -6.90 -14.09 -1.28
N ILE A 178 -6.88 -12.82 -1.71
CA ILE A 178 -8.03 -12.11 -2.27
C ILE A 178 -7.66 -11.73 -3.70
N GLU A 179 -8.47 -12.17 -4.65
CA GLU A 179 -8.17 -12.12 -6.07
C GLU A 179 -9.28 -11.47 -6.86
N GLY A 180 -8.91 -10.59 -7.78
CA GLY A 180 -9.82 -10.11 -8.82
C GLY A 180 -9.90 -11.08 -9.98
N ASN A 181 -11.01 -11.08 -10.70
CA ASN A 181 -11.25 -11.94 -11.87
C ASN A 181 -11.19 -13.45 -11.57
N SER A 182 -11.49 -13.83 -10.35
CA SER A 182 -11.53 -15.21 -9.91
C SER A 182 -12.98 -15.71 -9.98
N GLY A 183 -13.37 -16.28 -11.13
CA GLY A 183 -14.75 -16.57 -11.48
C GLY A 183 -15.56 -15.29 -11.78
N ASP A 184 -14.93 -14.33 -12.46
CA ASP A 184 -15.44 -13.01 -12.85
C ASP A 184 -15.91 -12.13 -11.68
N LYS A 185 -15.35 -12.36 -10.50
CA LYS A 185 -15.60 -11.58 -9.28
C LYS A 185 -14.35 -11.49 -8.42
N VAL A 186 -14.40 -10.63 -7.41
CA VAL A 186 -13.42 -10.65 -6.32
C VAL A 186 -13.76 -11.81 -5.40
N ALA A 187 -12.81 -12.71 -5.17
CA ALA A 187 -13.02 -13.90 -4.36
C ALA A 187 -11.80 -14.24 -3.51
N ARG A 188 -12.05 -14.88 -2.37
CA ARG A 188 -11.02 -15.54 -1.57
C ARG A 188 -10.65 -16.89 -2.15
N ARG A 189 -9.36 -17.23 -2.09
CA ARG A 189 -8.80 -18.53 -2.48
C ARG A 189 -7.80 -19.01 -1.42
N SER A 190 -7.52 -20.31 -1.43
CA SER A 190 -6.57 -20.95 -0.52
C SER A 190 -5.72 -21.95 -1.32
N TYR A 191 -4.41 -21.93 -1.09
CA TYR A 191 -3.39 -22.74 -1.81
C TYR A 191 -2.45 -23.41 -0.83
#